data_f3b6273944e546fd4d7fae7eb1969a37
#
_entry.id   f3b6273944e546fd4d7fae7eb1969a37
#
_cell.length_a   1.000
_cell.length_b   1.000
_cell.length_c   1.000
_cell.angle_alpha   90.00
_cell.angle_beta   90.00
_cell.angle_gamma   90.00
#
_symmetry.space_group_name_H-M   'P 1'
#
loop_
_entity.id
_entity.type
_entity.pdbx_description
1 polymer ?
#
loop_
_entity_poly.entity_id
_entity_poly.type
_entity_poly.pdbx_seq_one_letter_code
_entity_poly.pdbx_strand_id
1 'polypeptide(L)'
;MHYVSTRNPQHRAALSQAIAQGIAPDGGLYVPEHFPHFVAHQFGDVETMPEIGERLLSPLAAGDSLQAEIGAICREAFDFPTPLVHLDNAPSSASVLELFHGPTSAFKDYG
;
A
#
# COMPACT_ATOMS: atom_id res chain seq x y z
N MET A 1 14.43 4.40 -4.28
CA MET A 1 13.20 4.85 -4.99
C MET A 1 13.11 6.36 -4.88
N HIS A 2 12.74 7.07 -5.97
CA HIS A 2 12.43 8.50 -5.95
C HIS A 2 10.95 8.72 -6.24
N TYR A 3 10.43 9.81 -5.71
CA TYR A 3 9.08 10.29 -5.95
C TYR A 3 9.14 11.60 -6.72
N VAL A 4 8.30 11.77 -7.71
CA VAL A 4 8.27 12.94 -8.58
C VAL A 4 6.92 13.65 -8.51
N SER A 5 6.92 14.96 -8.71
CA SER A 5 5.66 15.69 -8.81
C SER A 5 4.91 15.37 -10.10
N THR A 6 3.60 15.22 -10.00
CA THR A 6 2.71 15.06 -11.16
C THR A 6 2.67 16.29 -12.08
N ARG A 7 3.11 17.46 -11.61
CA ARG A 7 3.18 18.70 -12.41
C ARG A 7 4.54 18.92 -13.03
N ASN A 8 5.61 18.60 -12.29
CA ASN A 8 6.99 18.78 -12.76
C ASN A 8 7.87 17.63 -12.28
N PRO A 9 8.24 16.68 -13.16
CA PRO A 9 9.08 15.53 -12.80
C PRO A 9 10.50 15.90 -12.31
N GLN A 10 10.94 17.15 -12.47
CA GLN A 10 12.20 17.62 -11.90
C GLN A 10 12.12 17.84 -10.37
N HIS A 11 10.91 18.00 -9.82
CA HIS A 11 10.71 18.04 -8.38
C HIS A 11 10.70 16.61 -7.86
N ARG A 12 11.84 16.21 -7.31
CA ARG A 12 12.10 14.87 -6.77
C ARG A 12 12.19 14.92 -5.25
N ALA A 13 11.71 13.88 -4.61
CA ALA A 13 11.78 13.69 -3.16
C ALA A 13 12.06 12.23 -2.81
N ALA A 14 12.62 11.98 -1.63
CA ALA A 14 12.60 10.68 -0.99
C ALA A 14 11.18 10.39 -0.43
N LEU A 15 10.84 9.15 -0.15
CA LEU A 15 9.51 8.78 0.38
C LEU A 15 9.18 9.55 1.66
N SER A 16 10.08 9.51 2.64
CA SER A 16 9.90 10.21 3.92
C SER A 16 9.68 11.71 3.75
N GLN A 17 10.39 12.33 2.82
CA GLN A 17 10.21 13.75 2.49
C GLN A 17 8.85 14.00 1.80
N ALA A 18 8.46 13.16 0.85
CA ALA A 18 7.19 13.27 0.13
C ALA A 18 5.99 13.15 1.10
N ILE A 19 6.06 12.20 2.04
CA ILE A 19 5.04 12.03 3.10
C ILE A 19 4.98 13.26 4.01
N ALA A 20 6.13 13.77 4.46
CA ALA A 20 6.18 14.93 5.36
C ALA A 20 5.66 16.21 4.70
N GLN A 21 5.88 16.39 3.41
CA GLN A 21 5.40 17.55 2.66
C GLN A 21 3.93 17.43 2.23
N GLY A 22 3.45 16.22 1.95
CA GLY A 22 2.12 15.92 1.45
C GLY A 22 1.89 16.36 0.00
N ILE A 23 2.25 17.60 -0.34
CA ILE A 23 2.11 18.20 -1.67
C ILE A 23 3.46 18.74 -2.12
N ALA A 24 3.80 18.54 -3.39
CA ALA A 24 5.03 19.09 -3.98
C ALA A 24 5.00 20.63 -4.05
N PRO A 25 6.17 21.31 -4.08
CA PRO A 25 6.26 22.79 -4.09
C PRO A 25 5.50 23.46 -5.25
N ASP A 26 5.28 22.73 -6.34
CA ASP A 26 4.52 23.20 -7.52
C ASP A 26 3.00 22.93 -7.42
N GLY A 27 2.53 22.39 -6.28
CA GLY A 27 1.15 22.00 -6.05
C GLY A 27 0.76 20.67 -6.71
N GLY A 28 1.71 19.89 -7.22
CA GLY A 28 1.51 18.52 -7.71
C GLY A 28 1.49 17.50 -6.58
N LEU A 29 1.00 16.29 -6.89
CA LEU A 29 1.10 15.15 -5.99
C LEU A 29 2.42 14.42 -6.22
N TYR A 30 2.97 13.83 -5.18
CA TYR A 30 4.10 12.94 -5.30
C TYR A 30 3.65 11.54 -5.72
N VAL A 31 4.26 11.02 -6.78
CA VAL A 31 4.07 9.64 -7.26
C VAL A 31 5.42 8.96 -7.40
N PRO A 32 5.51 7.63 -7.27
CA PRO A 32 6.75 6.90 -7.52
C PRO A 32 7.24 7.17 -8.95
N GLU A 33 8.55 7.40 -9.12
CA GLU A 33 9.15 7.56 -10.46
C GLU A 33 8.99 6.29 -11.31
N HIS A 34 9.01 5.13 -10.65
CA HIS A 34 8.76 3.82 -11.26
C HIS A 34 7.88 2.99 -10.35
N PHE A 35 6.90 2.27 -10.92
CA PHE A 35 6.14 1.28 -10.17
C PHE A 35 6.90 -0.04 -10.14
N PRO A 36 7.02 -0.69 -8.97
CA PRO A 36 7.59 -2.03 -8.88
C PRO A 36 6.77 -3.04 -9.69
N HIS A 37 7.46 -3.96 -10.35
CA HIS A 37 6.82 -5.09 -11.00
C HIS A 37 6.74 -6.28 -10.07
N PHE A 38 5.55 -6.84 -9.92
CA PHE A 38 5.32 -8.03 -9.11
C PHE A 38 4.80 -9.17 -9.99
N VAL A 39 5.14 -10.39 -9.59
CA VAL A 39 4.61 -11.62 -10.17
C VAL A 39 3.96 -12.46 -9.08
N ALA A 40 2.90 -13.18 -9.42
CA ALA A 40 2.04 -13.86 -8.45
C ALA A 40 2.82 -14.80 -7.50
N HIS A 41 3.84 -15.51 -7.98
CA HIS A 41 4.62 -16.43 -7.16
C HIS A 41 5.42 -15.74 -6.03
N GLN A 42 5.65 -14.42 -6.12
CA GLN A 42 6.31 -13.67 -5.04
C GLN A 42 5.43 -13.53 -3.79
N PHE A 43 4.13 -13.86 -3.91
CA PHE A 43 3.16 -13.81 -2.82
C PHE A 43 2.69 -15.19 -2.37
N GLY A 44 3.27 -16.28 -2.90
CA GLY A 44 2.83 -17.63 -2.62
C GLY A 44 3.12 -18.13 -1.20
N ASP A 45 3.97 -17.43 -0.45
CA ASP A 45 4.37 -17.73 0.92
C ASP A 45 3.83 -16.73 1.95
N VAL A 46 3.01 -15.77 1.53
CA VAL A 46 2.39 -14.76 2.42
C VAL A 46 0.90 -15.03 2.56
N GLU A 47 0.40 -14.96 3.79
CA GLU A 47 -1.00 -15.28 4.12
C GLU A 47 -1.72 -14.14 4.83
N THR A 48 -0.98 -13.17 5.38
CA THR A 48 -1.56 -12.08 6.16
C THR A 48 -1.45 -10.73 5.46
N MET A 49 -2.37 -9.81 5.77
CA MET A 49 -2.35 -8.45 5.24
C MET A 49 -1.05 -7.70 5.55
N PRO A 50 -0.47 -7.76 6.78
CA PRO A 50 0.82 -7.15 7.05
C PRO A 50 1.95 -7.66 6.15
N GLU A 51 2.03 -8.97 5.91
CA GLU A 51 3.06 -9.58 5.05
C GLU A 51 2.90 -9.16 3.58
N ILE A 52 1.66 -9.15 3.10
CA ILE A 52 1.35 -8.65 1.75
C ILE A 52 1.71 -7.18 1.64
N GLY A 53 1.31 -6.35 2.63
CA GLY A 53 1.62 -4.94 2.70
C GLY A 53 3.12 -4.67 2.72
N GLU A 54 3.88 -5.37 3.55
CA GLU A 54 5.34 -5.26 3.61
C GLU A 54 5.98 -5.58 2.25
N ARG A 55 5.53 -6.65 1.58
CA ARG A 55 6.05 -7.06 0.27
C ARG A 55 5.75 -6.06 -0.83
N LEU A 56 4.55 -5.45 -0.80
CA LEU A 56 4.16 -4.42 -1.77
C LEU A 56 4.87 -3.08 -1.52
N LEU A 57 5.02 -2.67 -0.25
CA LEU A 57 5.51 -1.34 0.09
C LEU A 57 7.04 -1.26 0.21
N SER A 58 7.74 -2.36 0.53
CA SER A 58 9.20 -2.35 0.69
C SER A 58 9.96 -1.82 -0.55
N PRO A 59 9.61 -2.21 -1.79
CA PRO A 59 10.28 -1.65 -2.97
C PRO A 59 10.03 -0.15 -3.16
N LEU A 60 8.86 0.35 -2.71
CA LEU A 60 8.52 1.78 -2.77
C LEU A 60 9.34 2.60 -1.76
N ALA A 61 9.75 1.99 -0.64
CA ALA A 61 10.61 2.61 0.35
C ALA A 61 12.11 2.39 0.10
N ALA A 62 12.50 1.73 -1.00
CA ALA A 62 13.88 1.36 -1.28
C ALA A 62 14.82 2.57 -1.26
N GLY A 63 15.85 2.53 -0.39
CA GLY A 63 16.84 3.58 -0.22
C GLY A 63 16.38 4.77 0.64
N ASP A 64 15.19 4.69 1.22
CA ASP A 64 14.66 5.69 2.17
C ASP A 64 14.93 5.28 3.63
N SER A 65 14.92 6.23 4.55
CA SER A 65 15.04 5.99 5.98
C SER A 65 13.91 5.10 6.54
N LEU A 66 12.72 5.13 5.92
CA LEU A 66 11.58 4.32 6.31
C LEU A 66 11.69 2.85 5.88
N GLN A 67 12.65 2.50 5.02
CA GLN A 67 12.76 1.14 4.47
C GLN A 67 12.83 0.06 5.56
N ALA A 68 13.58 0.31 6.63
CA ALA A 68 13.73 -0.64 7.73
C ALA A 68 12.47 -0.75 8.61
N GLU A 69 11.58 0.23 8.55
CA GLU A 69 10.40 0.33 9.40
C GLU A 69 9.12 -0.21 8.70
N ILE A 70 9.15 -0.44 7.38
CA ILE A 70 7.95 -0.83 6.61
C ILE A 70 7.25 -2.05 7.21
N GLY A 71 7.99 -3.08 7.61
CA GLY A 71 7.40 -4.27 8.22
C GLY A 71 6.70 -3.98 9.55
N ALA A 72 7.26 -3.09 10.39
CA ALA A 72 6.65 -2.67 11.65
C ALA A 72 5.38 -1.82 11.38
N ILE A 73 5.47 -0.90 10.44
CA ILE A 73 4.35 -0.06 10.01
C ILE A 73 3.20 -0.92 9.47
N CYS A 74 3.48 -1.91 8.63
CA CYS A 74 2.44 -2.80 8.09
C CYS A 74 1.76 -3.63 9.20
N ARG A 75 2.52 -4.12 10.18
CA ARG A 75 1.94 -4.86 11.32
C ARG A 75 1.05 -3.99 12.20
N GLU A 76 1.38 -2.72 12.36
CA GLU A 76 0.56 -1.78 13.11
C GLU A 76 -0.66 -1.31 12.31
N ALA A 77 -0.48 -1.01 11.02
CA ALA A 77 -1.52 -0.46 10.16
C ALA A 77 -2.60 -1.49 9.77
N PHE A 78 -2.23 -2.76 9.59
CA PHE A 78 -3.11 -3.82 9.10
C PHE A 78 -3.42 -4.87 10.18
N ASP A 79 -3.61 -4.46 11.42
CA ASP A 79 -3.96 -5.32 12.57
C ASP A 79 -5.47 -5.60 12.64
N PHE A 80 -6.07 -5.98 11.50
CA PHE A 80 -7.48 -6.34 11.42
C PHE A 80 -7.74 -7.32 10.26
N PRO A 81 -8.81 -8.16 10.34
CA PRO A 81 -9.06 -9.18 9.34
C PRO A 81 -9.57 -8.61 8.02
N THR A 82 -9.34 -9.35 6.94
CA THR A 82 -9.83 -9.06 5.59
C THR A 82 -10.47 -10.32 5.00
N PRO A 83 -11.63 -10.76 5.53
CA PRO A 83 -12.22 -12.03 5.11
C PRO A 83 -12.81 -11.95 3.70
N LEU A 84 -12.66 -13.06 2.96
CA LEU A 84 -13.37 -13.31 1.71
C LEU A 84 -14.55 -14.25 2.01
N VAL A 85 -15.76 -13.75 1.98
CA VAL A 85 -16.99 -14.49 2.29
C VAL A 85 -17.65 -14.97 1.01
N HIS A 86 -17.87 -16.28 0.88
CA HIS A 86 -18.61 -16.85 -0.24
C HIS A 86 -20.12 -16.70 -0.01
N LEU A 87 -20.86 -16.37 -1.08
CA LEU A 87 -22.31 -16.24 -1.05
C LEU A 87 -22.95 -17.52 -1.58
N ASP A 88 -23.42 -18.37 -0.67
CA ASP A 88 -23.96 -19.70 -1.00
C ASP A 88 -25.22 -19.68 -1.88
N ASN A 89 -25.96 -18.57 -1.92
CA ASN A 89 -27.23 -18.42 -2.66
C ASN A 89 -27.12 -17.51 -3.90
N ALA A 90 -25.92 -17.15 -4.33
CA ALA A 90 -25.77 -16.34 -5.54
C ALA A 90 -25.94 -17.19 -6.82
N PRO A 91 -26.55 -16.65 -7.88
CA PRO A 91 -26.73 -17.38 -9.17
C PRO A 91 -25.42 -17.78 -9.85
N SER A 92 -24.31 -17.20 -9.44
CA SER A 92 -22.94 -17.54 -9.80
C SER A 92 -22.09 -17.59 -8.54
N SER A 93 -20.95 -18.29 -8.56
CA SER A 93 -20.02 -18.32 -7.43
C SER A 93 -19.45 -16.91 -7.16
N ALA A 94 -20.17 -16.12 -6.39
CA ALA A 94 -19.77 -14.78 -6.00
C ALA A 94 -19.17 -14.81 -4.60
N SER A 95 -18.19 -13.95 -4.37
CA SER A 95 -17.59 -13.73 -3.05
C SER A 95 -17.54 -12.25 -2.74
N VAL A 96 -17.63 -11.90 -1.48
CA VAL A 96 -17.52 -10.54 -0.96
C VAL A 96 -16.22 -10.44 -0.18
N LEU A 97 -15.34 -9.54 -0.60
CA LEU A 97 -14.19 -9.12 0.20
C LEU A 97 -14.66 -8.05 1.17
N GLU A 98 -14.65 -8.38 2.47
CA GLU A 98 -15.12 -7.47 3.50
C GLU A 98 -14.05 -6.45 3.88
N LEU A 99 -14.25 -5.18 3.54
CA LEU A 99 -13.33 -4.08 3.79
C LEU A 99 -13.90 -3.09 4.84
N PHE A 100 -14.47 -3.60 5.92
CA PHE A 100 -15.07 -2.77 6.98
C PHE A 100 -14.62 -3.16 8.40
N HIS A 101 -13.63 -4.05 8.54
CA HIS A 101 -13.13 -4.52 9.84
C HIS A 101 -12.06 -3.62 10.46
N GLY A 102 -11.60 -2.61 9.74
CA GLY A 102 -10.64 -1.66 10.26
C GLY A 102 -11.23 -0.69 11.30
N PRO A 103 -10.39 0.15 11.93
CA PRO A 103 -10.78 1.00 13.06
C PRO A 103 -11.86 2.04 12.73
N THR A 104 -12.00 2.46 11.48
CA THR A 104 -13.03 3.43 11.04
C THR A 104 -14.23 2.76 10.38
N SER A 105 -14.24 1.42 10.25
CA SER A 105 -15.25 0.64 9.53
C SER A 105 -15.42 1.08 8.07
N ALA A 106 -14.41 1.65 7.47
CA ALA A 106 -14.39 2.10 6.09
C ALA A 106 -13.27 1.43 5.30
N PHE A 107 -13.46 1.24 3.99
CA PHE A 107 -12.45 0.65 3.11
C PHE A 107 -11.12 1.45 3.06
N LYS A 108 -11.16 2.71 3.46
CA LYS A 108 -9.96 3.58 3.53
C LYS A 108 -8.93 3.12 4.57
N ASP A 109 -9.32 2.26 5.51
CA ASP A 109 -8.38 1.66 6.45
C ASP A 109 -7.37 0.70 5.76
N TYR A 110 -7.65 0.31 4.51
CA TYR A 110 -6.82 -0.59 3.71
C TYR A 110 -5.98 0.12 2.64
N GLY A 111 -6.17 1.43 2.41
CA GLY A 111 -5.51 2.19 1.35
C GLY A 111 -4.62 3.33 1.80
#